data_224a9dcaed6ee44c0d06c1bcfd2aaa52
#
_entry.id   224a9dcaed6ee44c0d06c1bcfd2aaa52
#
_cell.length_a   1.000
_cell.length_b   1.000
_cell.length_c   1.000
_cell.angle_alpha   90.00
_cell.angle_beta   90.00
_cell.angle_gamma   90.00
#
_symmetry.space_group_name_H-M   'P 1'
#
loop_
_entity.id
_entity.type
_entity.pdbx_description
1 polymer ?
#
loop_
_entity_poly.entity_id
_entity_poly.type
_entity_poly.pdbx_seq_one_letter_code
_entity_poly.pdbx_strand_id
1 'polypeptide(L)'
;IVTDAHARLLTARDVLNRAEQAVGLRARDDVEHAQTGTSPVLLGPAVRSELIRLLIDVCPSEGWIGVCGVGDIGWEWASQQGMDLDRVLVLNAGKDHQVGDLCSLLIEACDVVCLDVPELSSAQQRTLAARARSMGRIIVTLRPWPGLSRDGVRQRMRLVV
;
A
#
# COMPACT_ATOMS: atom_id res chain seq x y z
N ILE A 1 23.59 -4.25 -7.64
CA ILE A 1 23.63 -4.12 -6.15
C ILE A 1 22.22 -3.89 -5.60
N VAL A 2 21.43 -2.98 -6.18
CA VAL A 2 20.02 -2.77 -5.80
C VAL A 2 19.17 -4.02 -6.10
N THR A 3 19.48 -4.77 -7.14
CA THR A 3 18.79 -5.98 -7.57
C THR A 3 18.93 -7.13 -6.56
N ASP A 4 20.07 -7.24 -5.89
CA ASP A 4 20.33 -8.32 -4.94
C ASP A 4 19.59 -8.10 -3.61
N ALA A 5 19.58 -6.89 -3.09
CA ALA A 5 18.79 -6.54 -1.90
C ALA A 5 17.29 -6.72 -2.14
N HIS A 6 16.83 -6.36 -3.33
CA HIS A 6 15.45 -6.51 -3.74
C HIS A 6 15.05 -7.98 -3.88
N ALA A 7 15.90 -8.80 -4.53
CA ALA A 7 15.68 -10.23 -4.64
C ALA A 7 15.65 -10.92 -3.26
N ARG A 8 16.47 -10.49 -2.31
CA ARG A 8 16.46 -11.00 -0.93
C ARG A 8 15.17 -10.63 -0.19
N LEU A 9 14.67 -9.39 -0.37
CA LEU A 9 13.40 -8.97 0.20
C LEU A 9 12.22 -9.78 -0.36
N LEU A 10 12.20 -10.01 -1.65
CA LEU A 10 11.17 -10.85 -2.29
C LEU A 10 11.23 -12.29 -1.79
N THR A 11 12.42 -12.85 -1.67
CA THR A 11 12.62 -14.22 -1.15
C THR A 11 12.20 -14.32 0.30
N ALA A 12 12.61 -13.38 1.15
CA ALA A 12 12.22 -13.34 2.55
C ALA A 12 10.70 -13.19 2.72
N ARG A 13 10.08 -12.35 1.90
CA ARG A 13 8.63 -12.17 1.91
C ARG A 13 7.88 -13.42 1.44
N ASP A 14 8.40 -14.10 0.42
CA ASP A 14 7.82 -15.34 -0.09
C ASP A 14 7.89 -16.48 0.94
N VAL A 15 9.00 -16.59 1.64
CA VAL A 15 9.17 -17.54 2.75
C VAL A 15 8.20 -17.21 3.89
N LEU A 16 8.07 -15.95 4.26
CA LEU A 16 7.13 -15.52 5.29
C LEU A 16 5.69 -15.80 4.87
N ASN A 17 5.33 -15.51 3.63
CA ASN A 17 4.02 -15.78 3.08
C ASN A 17 3.66 -17.28 3.10
N ARG A 18 4.62 -18.14 2.77
CA ARG A 18 4.44 -19.60 2.84
C ARG A 18 4.29 -20.09 4.28
N ALA A 19 5.05 -19.52 5.21
CA ALA A 19 4.93 -19.83 6.62
C ALA A 19 3.56 -19.40 7.19
N GLU A 20 3.09 -18.21 6.84
CA GLU A 20 1.78 -17.71 7.23
C GLU A 20 0.63 -18.57 6.64
N GLN A 21 0.76 -19.00 5.39
CA GLN A 21 -0.19 -19.92 4.76
C GLN A 21 -0.20 -21.30 5.43
N ALA A 22 0.97 -21.83 5.78
CA ALA A 22 1.09 -23.10 6.47
C ALA A 22 0.46 -23.09 7.87
N VAL A 23 0.45 -21.93 8.53
CA VAL A 23 -0.17 -21.75 9.87
C VAL A 23 -1.66 -21.37 9.77
N GLY A 24 -2.18 -21.14 8.57
CA GLY A 24 -3.58 -20.79 8.34
C GLY A 24 -3.98 -19.37 8.75
N LEU A 25 -3.03 -18.54 9.15
CA LEU A 25 -3.28 -17.15 9.55
C LEU A 25 -3.76 -16.30 8.39
N ARG A 26 -3.20 -16.53 7.21
CA ARG A 26 -3.53 -15.77 6.00
C ARG A 26 -4.87 -16.12 5.39
N ALA A 27 -5.28 -17.38 5.49
CA ALA A 27 -6.58 -17.83 5.03
C ALA A 27 -7.73 -17.14 5.80
N ARG A 28 -7.50 -16.73 7.05
CA ARG A 28 -8.48 -15.96 7.83
C ARG A 28 -8.56 -14.51 7.36
N ASP A 29 -7.42 -13.88 7.11
CA ASP A 29 -7.37 -12.50 6.60
C ASP A 29 -7.98 -12.39 5.20
N ASP A 30 -7.69 -13.34 4.31
CA ASP A 30 -8.26 -13.40 2.96
C ASP A 30 -9.77 -13.62 2.99
N VAL A 31 -10.27 -14.47 3.88
CA VAL A 31 -11.71 -14.73 4.06
C VAL A 31 -12.41 -13.51 4.65
N GLU A 32 -11.79 -12.84 5.60
CA GLU A 32 -12.36 -11.64 6.22
C GLU A 32 -12.42 -10.47 5.23
N HIS A 33 -11.40 -10.27 4.42
CA HIS A 33 -11.37 -9.26 3.36
C HIS A 33 -12.30 -9.60 2.18
N ALA A 34 -12.42 -10.86 1.81
CA ALA A 34 -13.33 -11.33 0.77
C ALA A 34 -14.80 -11.17 1.18
N GLN A 35 -15.12 -11.34 2.46
CA GLN A 35 -16.49 -11.21 2.98
C GLN A 35 -16.99 -9.76 3.04
N THR A 36 -16.11 -8.78 3.14
CA THR A 36 -16.50 -7.37 3.21
C THR A 36 -16.82 -6.74 1.86
N GLY A 37 -16.45 -7.39 0.73
CA GLY A 37 -16.71 -6.91 -0.63
C GLY A 37 -16.17 -5.51 -0.93
N THR A 38 -15.37 -4.95 -0.04
CA THR A 38 -14.84 -3.59 -0.13
C THR A 38 -13.55 -3.54 -0.94
N SER A 39 -13.46 -2.54 -1.83
CA SER A 39 -12.25 -2.31 -2.60
C SER A 39 -11.05 -2.03 -1.69
N PRO A 40 -9.86 -2.57 -1.97
CA PRO A 40 -8.64 -2.25 -1.23
C PRO A 40 -8.08 -0.86 -1.56
N VAL A 41 -8.69 -0.14 -2.50
CA VAL A 41 -8.22 1.17 -2.96
C VAL A 41 -8.96 2.28 -2.23
N LEU A 42 -8.23 3.11 -1.49
CA LEU A 42 -8.74 4.28 -0.80
C LEU A 42 -8.28 5.55 -1.51
N LEU A 43 -9.20 6.47 -1.76
CA LEU A 43 -8.85 7.81 -2.18
C LEU A 43 -8.38 8.61 -0.97
N GLY A 44 -7.12 8.98 -0.94
CA GLY A 44 -6.52 9.76 0.13
C GLY A 44 -6.84 11.25 0.03
N PRO A 45 -6.70 11.99 1.14
CA PRO A 45 -6.86 13.43 1.15
C PRO A 45 -5.70 14.12 0.43
N ALA A 46 -5.97 15.29 -0.15
CA ALA A 46 -4.95 16.10 -0.83
C ALA A 46 -3.95 16.73 0.15
N VAL A 47 -4.39 17.02 1.36
CA VAL A 47 -3.56 17.63 2.41
C VAL A 47 -2.56 16.60 2.95
N ARG A 48 -1.28 16.88 2.88
CA ARG A 48 -0.21 15.93 3.25
C ARG A 48 -0.25 15.48 4.69
N SER A 49 -0.57 16.38 5.61
CA SER A 49 -0.71 16.00 7.03
C SER A 49 -1.85 15.01 7.27
N GLU A 50 -2.96 15.18 6.59
CA GLU A 50 -4.10 14.25 6.67
C GLU A 50 -3.78 12.92 5.98
N LEU A 51 -3.07 12.97 4.85
CA LEU A 51 -2.60 11.78 4.16
C LEU A 51 -1.69 10.92 5.06
N ILE A 52 -0.74 11.55 5.72
CA ILE A 52 0.17 10.86 6.64
C ILE A 52 -0.61 10.21 7.79
N ARG A 53 -1.56 10.90 8.37
CA ARG A 53 -2.42 10.34 9.42
C ARG A 53 -3.24 9.16 8.91
N LEU A 54 -3.77 9.24 7.70
CA LEU A 54 -4.49 8.12 7.09
C LEU A 54 -3.57 6.90 6.93
N LEU A 55 -2.36 7.09 6.41
CA LEU A 55 -1.39 6.01 6.23
C LEU A 55 -1.04 5.33 7.55
N ILE A 56 -0.84 6.11 8.61
CA ILE A 56 -0.59 5.58 9.95
C ILE A 56 -1.80 4.78 10.46
N ASP A 57 -3.01 5.32 10.30
CA ASP A 57 -4.24 4.71 10.83
C ASP A 57 -4.59 3.40 10.14
N VAL A 58 -4.33 3.28 8.83
CA VAL A 58 -4.65 2.06 8.07
C VAL A 58 -3.51 1.04 8.07
N CYS A 59 -2.30 1.43 8.47
CA CYS A 59 -1.17 0.52 8.54
C CYS A 59 -1.29 -0.38 9.77
N PRO A 60 -1.15 -1.71 9.62
CA PRO A 60 -1.12 -2.59 10.77
C PRO A 60 0.07 -2.28 11.68
N SER A 61 -0.04 -2.66 12.96
CA SER A 61 1.09 -2.58 13.89
C SER A 61 2.29 -3.33 13.31
N GLU A 62 3.45 -2.68 13.31
CA GLU A 62 4.69 -3.21 12.70
C GLU A 62 4.59 -3.44 11.18
N GLY A 63 3.60 -2.85 10.52
CA GLY A 63 3.44 -2.92 9.08
C GLY A 63 4.38 -2.01 8.31
N TRP A 64 4.54 -2.31 7.03
CA TRP A 64 5.36 -1.53 6.11
C TRP A 64 4.50 -0.61 5.26
N ILE A 65 4.99 0.60 5.05
CA ILE A 65 4.37 1.59 4.17
C ILE A 65 5.27 1.82 2.96
N GLY A 66 4.71 1.69 1.77
CA GLY A 66 5.37 2.01 0.52
C GLY A 66 4.81 3.29 -0.08
N VAL A 67 5.67 4.12 -0.65
CA VAL A 67 5.28 5.38 -1.28
C VAL A 67 5.90 5.46 -2.65
N CYS A 68 5.10 5.73 -3.68
CA CYS A 68 5.60 5.91 -5.04
C CYS A 68 4.94 7.12 -5.71
N GLY A 69 5.76 8.02 -6.20
CA GLY A 69 5.31 9.21 -6.95
C GLY A 69 4.71 10.33 -6.11
N VAL A 70 4.75 10.24 -4.80
CA VAL A 70 4.20 11.26 -3.91
C VAL A 70 5.30 12.17 -3.43
N GLY A 71 5.20 13.45 -3.75
CA GLY A 71 6.11 14.49 -3.30
C GLY A 71 5.64 15.19 -2.03
N ASP A 72 6.50 16.06 -1.50
CA ASP A 72 6.20 16.97 -0.40
C ASP A 72 5.73 16.30 0.90
N ILE A 73 6.28 15.12 1.20
CA ILE A 73 6.04 14.47 2.48
C ILE A 73 7.03 15.00 3.52
N GLY A 74 6.51 15.57 4.57
CA GLY A 74 7.30 15.98 5.73
C GLY A 74 7.66 14.79 6.61
N TRP A 75 8.73 14.09 6.29
CA TRP A 75 9.12 12.85 6.98
C TRP A 75 9.40 13.05 8.47
N GLU A 76 10.02 14.16 8.84
CA GLU A 76 10.25 14.48 10.24
C GLU A 76 8.93 14.64 11.01
N TRP A 77 7.98 15.36 10.42
CA TRP A 77 6.65 15.48 11.01
C TRP A 77 5.92 14.14 11.07
N ALA A 78 6.02 13.32 10.03
CA ALA A 78 5.44 11.98 10.00
C ALA A 78 5.97 11.10 11.13
N SER A 79 7.27 11.14 11.38
CA SER A 79 7.90 10.44 12.50
C SER A 79 7.36 10.93 13.86
N GLN A 80 7.18 12.23 14.02
CA GLN A 80 6.59 12.81 15.23
C GLN A 80 5.13 12.38 15.44
N GLN A 81 4.40 12.10 14.37
CA GLN A 81 3.03 11.57 14.42
C GLN A 81 2.95 10.07 14.68
N GLY A 82 4.06 9.38 14.75
CA GLY A 82 4.12 7.95 15.06
C GLY A 82 4.43 7.03 13.86
N MET A 83 4.79 7.59 12.70
CA MET A 83 5.24 6.78 11.56
C MET A 83 6.64 6.25 11.82
N ASP A 84 6.81 4.93 11.73
CA ASP A 84 8.11 4.30 11.83
C ASP A 84 8.84 4.37 10.48
N LEU A 85 9.78 5.32 10.37
CA LEU A 85 10.50 5.55 9.13
C LEU A 85 11.43 4.40 8.73
N ASP A 86 11.80 3.53 9.66
CA ASP A 86 12.57 2.33 9.35
C ASP A 86 11.75 1.28 8.58
N ARG A 87 10.43 1.47 8.54
CA ARG A 87 9.47 0.62 7.83
C ARG A 87 8.76 1.35 6.68
N VAL A 88 9.41 2.33 6.11
CA VAL A 88 8.90 3.09 4.94
C VAL A 88 9.83 2.86 3.75
N LEU A 89 9.25 2.49 2.63
CA LEU A 89 9.94 2.39 1.34
C LEU A 89 9.45 3.52 0.43
N VAL A 90 10.36 4.34 -0.05
CA VAL A 90 10.05 5.40 -1.01
C VAL A 90 10.66 5.05 -2.36
N LEU A 91 9.81 4.95 -3.38
CA LEU A 91 10.26 4.75 -4.75
C LEU A 91 9.90 5.98 -5.59
N ASN A 92 10.85 6.39 -6.41
CA ASN A 92 10.58 7.40 -7.43
C ASN A 92 10.08 6.67 -8.68
N ALA A 93 8.89 7.07 -9.15
CA ALA A 93 8.42 6.69 -10.45
C ALA A 93 9.30 7.39 -11.50
N GLY A 94 10.36 6.73 -11.92
CA GLY A 94 11.21 7.20 -13.01
C GLY A 94 10.42 7.28 -14.32
N LYS A 95 11.04 7.86 -15.34
CA LYS A 95 10.46 7.95 -16.69
C LYS A 95 10.41 6.61 -17.43
N ASP A 96 10.73 5.52 -16.75
CA ASP A 96 10.79 4.18 -17.34
C ASP A 96 9.42 3.53 -17.44
N HIS A 97 9.25 2.72 -18.47
CA HIS A 97 8.00 2.03 -18.84
C HIS A 97 7.55 0.93 -17.85
N GLN A 98 8.22 0.79 -16.70
CA GLN A 98 7.99 -0.29 -15.73
C GLN A 98 7.30 0.16 -14.44
N VAL A 99 6.60 1.28 -14.48
CA VAL A 99 5.92 1.84 -13.30
C VAL A 99 4.90 0.85 -12.72
N GLY A 100 4.17 0.15 -13.58
CA GLY A 100 3.20 -0.87 -13.15
C GLY A 100 3.88 -2.01 -12.37
N ASP A 101 5.04 -2.47 -12.84
CA ASP A 101 5.82 -3.51 -12.19
C ASP A 101 6.37 -3.04 -10.84
N LEU A 102 6.86 -1.81 -10.75
CA LEU A 102 7.32 -1.22 -9.50
C LEU A 102 6.19 -1.11 -8.48
N CYS A 103 5.01 -0.67 -8.89
CA CYS A 103 3.84 -0.63 -8.03
C CYS A 103 3.43 -2.03 -7.55
N SER A 104 3.48 -3.02 -8.41
CA SER A 104 3.20 -4.41 -8.07
C SER A 104 4.17 -4.94 -7.02
N LEU A 105 5.47 -4.69 -7.18
CA LEU A 105 6.49 -5.06 -6.22
C LEU A 105 6.29 -4.37 -4.87
N LEU A 106 5.91 -3.11 -4.89
CA LEU A 106 5.66 -2.33 -3.68
C LEU A 106 4.46 -2.89 -2.90
N ILE A 107 3.41 -3.31 -3.61
CA ILE A 107 2.24 -3.97 -3.02
C ILE A 107 2.64 -5.32 -2.38
N GLU A 108 3.53 -6.06 -3.00
CA GLU A 108 4.05 -7.30 -2.41
C GLU A 108 4.88 -7.07 -1.15
N ALA A 109 5.67 -6.01 -1.13
CA ALA A 109 6.59 -5.73 -0.04
C ALA A 109 5.96 -5.02 1.16
N CYS A 110 4.89 -4.26 0.95
CA CYS A 110 4.31 -3.36 1.94
C CYS A 110 2.85 -3.71 2.26
N ASP A 111 2.43 -3.39 3.46
CA ASP A 111 1.05 -3.60 3.93
C ASP A 111 0.12 -2.48 3.43
N VAL A 112 0.65 -1.27 3.35
CA VAL A 112 -0.04 -0.10 2.81
C VAL A 112 0.85 0.56 1.77
N VAL A 113 0.28 0.91 0.62
CA VAL A 113 1.01 1.55 -0.47
C VAL A 113 0.30 2.84 -0.87
N CYS A 114 1.03 3.95 -0.84
CA CYS A 114 0.55 5.24 -1.32
C CYS A 114 1.09 5.52 -2.72
N LEU A 115 0.21 5.67 -3.69
CA LEU A 115 0.55 5.84 -5.09
C LEU A 115 0.00 7.16 -5.65
N ASP A 116 0.86 7.93 -6.28
CA ASP A 116 0.46 9.01 -7.20
C ASP A 116 1.18 8.81 -8.54
N VAL A 117 0.64 7.92 -9.34
CA VAL A 117 1.22 7.50 -10.61
C VAL A 117 0.15 7.64 -11.70
N PRO A 118 0.05 8.84 -12.34
CA PRO A 118 -0.96 9.10 -13.35
C PRO A 118 -0.77 8.28 -14.63
N GLU A 119 0.41 7.71 -14.86
CA GLU A 119 0.73 6.89 -16.02
C GLU A 119 0.08 5.50 -15.99
N LEU A 120 -0.44 5.06 -14.85
CA LEU A 120 -1.12 3.78 -14.75
C LEU A 120 -2.42 3.77 -15.57
N SER A 121 -2.52 2.82 -16.49
CA SER A 121 -3.75 2.58 -17.25
C SER A 121 -4.85 2.00 -16.36
N SER A 122 -6.10 2.10 -16.82
CA SER A 122 -7.22 1.49 -16.12
C SER A 122 -7.07 -0.03 -15.93
N ALA A 123 -6.45 -0.71 -16.90
CA ALA A 123 -6.15 -2.14 -16.82
C ALA A 123 -5.11 -2.42 -15.73
N GLN A 124 -4.04 -1.61 -15.66
CA GLN A 124 -3.03 -1.72 -14.61
C GLN A 124 -3.61 -1.43 -13.23
N GLN A 125 -4.47 -0.42 -13.10
CA GLN A 125 -5.17 -0.10 -11.85
C GLN A 125 -6.01 -1.29 -11.36
N ARG A 126 -6.76 -1.93 -12.25
CA ARG A 126 -7.55 -3.12 -11.92
C ARG A 126 -6.67 -4.29 -11.49
N THR A 127 -5.57 -4.52 -12.17
CA THR A 127 -4.60 -5.58 -11.84
C THR A 127 -3.99 -5.35 -10.46
N LEU A 128 -3.56 -4.12 -10.17
CA LEU A 128 -2.98 -3.76 -8.87
C LEU A 128 -4.01 -3.87 -7.74
N ALA A 129 -5.25 -3.43 -7.98
CA ALA A 129 -6.33 -3.56 -7.00
C ALA A 129 -6.66 -5.03 -6.70
N ALA A 130 -6.72 -5.88 -7.72
CA ALA A 130 -6.94 -7.31 -7.55
C ALA A 130 -5.81 -7.98 -6.76
N ARG A 131 -4.56 -7.59 -7.04
CA ARG A 131 -3.39 -8.10 -6.32
C ARG A 131 -3.40 -7.66 -4.86
N ALA A 132 -3.67 -6.39 -4.59
CA ALA A 132 -3.80 -5.88 -3.23
C ALA A 132 -4.90 -6.61 -2.45
N ARG A 133 -6.04 -6.85 -3.08
CA ARG A 133 -7.14 -7.60 -2.48
C ARG A 133 -6.72 -9.02 -2.12
N SER A 134 -6.08 -9.73 -3.05
CA SER A 134 -5.65 -11.11 -2.81
C SER A 134 -4.60 -11.25 -1.71
N MET A 135 -3.81 -10.20 -1.48
CA MET A 135 -2.75 -10.17 -0.48
C MET A 135 -3.17 -9.49 0.84
N GLY A 136 -4.39 -8.99 0.94
CA GLY A 136 -4.83 -8.22 2.11
C GLY A 136 -4.11 -6.89 2.28
N ARG A 137 -3.73 -6.24 1.18
CA ARG A 137 -3.03 -4.96 1.17
C ARG A 137 -3.98 -3.81 0.93
N ILE A 138 -3.58 -2.61 1.32
CA ILE A 138 -4.33 -1.37 1.08
C ILE A 138 -3.53 -0.48 0.14
N ILE A 139 -4.20 0.04 -0.87
CA ILE A 139 -3.65 1.06 -1.77
C ILE A 139 -4.33 2.39 -1.43
N VAL A 140 -3.54 3.40 -1.14
CA VAL A 140 -4.00 4.79 -0.99
C VAL A 140 -3.57 5.57 -2.22
N THR A 141 -4.51 6.20 -2.91
CA THR A 141 -4.23 7.00 -4.11
C THR A 141 -4.57 8.46 -3.87
N LEU A 142 -3.89 9.37 -4.57
CA LEU A 142 -4.18 10.80 -4.52
C LEU A 142 -5.19 11.22 -5.60
N ARG A 143 -5.38 10.36 -6.60
CA ARG A 143 -6.35 10.55 -7.69
C ARG A 143 -7.32 9.39 -7.73
N PRO A 144 -8.60 9.64 -8.07
CA PRO A 144 -9.57 8.56 -8.15
C PRO A 144 -9.17 7.50 -9.20
N TRP A 145 -9.28 6.25 -8.82
CA TRP A 145 -9.25 5.13 -9.75
C TRP A 145 -10.71 4.74 -10.07
N PRO A 146 -11.21 5.06 -11.26
CA PRO A 146 -12.64 4.89 -11.57
C PRO A 146 -13.15 3.48 -11.31
N GLY A 147 -14.26 3.37 -10.58
CA GLY A 147 -14.87 2.11 -10.21
C GLY A 147 -14.17 1.35 -9.08
N LEU A 148 -13.01 1.82 -8.59
CA LEU A 148 -12.20 1.13 -7.59
C LEU A 148 -12.05 1.92 -6.29
N SER A 149 -11.95 3.24 -6.36
CA SER A 149 -11.66 4.08 -5.21
C SER A 149 -12.83 4.19 -4.23
N ARG A 150 -12.51 4.09 -2.94
CA ARG A 150 -13.39 4.43 -1.82
C ARG A 150 -12.84 5.68 -1.11
N ASP A 151 -13.71 6.38 -0.40
CA ASP A 151 -13.32 7.57 0.36
C ASP A 151 -12.52 7.19 1.61
N GLY A 152 -11.22 7.47 1.59
CA GLY A 152 -10.30 7.20 2.68
C GLY A 152 -10.56 8.04 3.93
N VAL A 153 -11.10 9.25 3.78
CA VAL A 153 -11.46 10.12 4.92
C VAL A 153 -12.59 9.49 5.72
N ARG A 154 -13.62 8.96 5.05
CA ARG A 154 -14.71 8.26 5.72
C ARG A 154 -14.24 6.98 6.42
N GLN A 155 -13.29 6.27 5.82
CA GLN A 155 -12.70 5.09 6.42
C GLN A 155 -11.99 5.43 7.74
N ARG A 156 -11.24 6.53 7.77
CA ARG A 156 -10.57 7.00 8.98
C ARG A 156 -11.56 7.33 10.11
N MET A 157 -12.66 8.00 9.78
CA MET A 157 -13.70 8.31 10.76
C MET A 157 -14.31 7.06 11.40
N ARG A 158 -14.42 5.97 10.64
CA ARG A 158 -14.92 4.69 11.16
C ARG A 158 -13.94 3.99 12.11
N LEU A 159 -12.64 4.19 11.88
CA LEU A 159 -11.60 3.58 12.73
C LEU A 159 -11.41 4.31 14.06
N VAL A 160 -11.77 5.58 14.14
CA VAL A 160 -11.64 6.42 15.35
C VAL A 160 -12.85 6.30 16.28
N VAL A 161 -13.96 5.80 15.79
CA VAL A 161 -15.19 5.55 16.57
C VAL A 161 -15.26 4.10 17.02
#